data_6ea6051b0cf7c2974766cbde76662325
#
_entry.id   6ea6051b0cf7c2974766cbde76662325
#
_cell.length_a   1.000
_cell.length_b   1.000
_cell.length_c   1.000
_cell.angle_alpha   90.00
_cell.angle_beta   90.00
_cell.angle_gamma   90.00
#
_symmetry.space_group_name_H-M   'P 1'
#
loop_
_entity.id
_entity.type
_entity.pdbx_description
1 polymer ?
#
loop_
_entity_poly.entity_id
_entity_poly.type
_entity_poly.pdbx_seq_one_letter_code
_entity_poly.pdbx_strand_id
1 'polypeptide(L)'
;GSPLTGTYGDLTMNADGSYEYAANNAKELNPGETATEYFTYTATDGESSVEAQIAITVTGKNDPPEVINPVSVPTLVTGQKLVIRHKQIFDDPDRGIYDIAEYKIIDPETEAETSLPDGLSLRENKLTGRLTTPGTYTITIRAIDGAGLYADHTFTITVIPNVILIEEPDNDLSPFYLDPIEPIKVKPAKPQEVINEVDIIDNE
;
A
#
# COMPACT_ATOMS: atom_id res chain seq x y z
N GLY A 1 -32.72 11.28 -19.27
CA GLY A 1 -33.37 10.64 -18.11
C GLY A 1 -32.43 10.56 -16.94
N SER A 2 -32.93 10.23 -15.74
CA SER A 2 -32.07 9.89 -14.62
C SER A 2 -31.47 8.49 -14.87
N PRO A 3 -30.21 8.24 -14.51
CA PRO A 3 -29.61 6.92 -14.64
C PRO A 3 -30.36 5.88 -13.79
N LEU A 4 -30.48 4.67 -14.31
CA LEU A 4 -30.92 3.49 -13.59
C LEU A 4 -29.67 2.74 -13.14
N THR A 5 -29.43 2.63 -11.83
CA THR A 5 -28.25 1.98 -11.28
C THR A 5 -28.45 0.46 -11.28
N GLY A 6 -27.53 -0.24 -11.91
CA GLY A 6 -27.41 -1.70 -11.91
C GLY A 6 -26.35 -2.21 -10.95
N THR A 7 -26.05 -3.48 -11.06
CA THR A 7 -24.99 -4.16 -10.28
C THR A 7 -23.61 -3.80 -10.84
N TYR A 8 -23.48 -3.81 -12.16
CA TYR A 8 -22.19 -3.65 -12.86
C TYR A 8 -22.05 -2.29 -13.54
N GLY A 9 -23.12 -1.50 -13.60
CA GLY A 9 -23.08 -0.18 -14.22
C GLY A 9 -24.40 0.57 -14.16
N ASP A 10 -24.40 1.74 -14.80
CA ASP A 10 -25.56 2.62 -14.87
C ASP A 10 -26.10 2.72 -16.31
N LEU A 11 -27.40 2.57 -16.46
CA LEU A 11 -28.10 2.73 -17.72
C LEU A 11 -28.82 4.08 -17.76
N THR A 12 -28.55 4.90 -18.75
CA THR A 12 -29.30 6.14 -19.01
C THR A 12 -30.14 5.97 -20.28
N MET A 13 -31.45 6.15 -20.14
CA MET A 13 -32.39 6.11 -21.27
C MET A 13 -32.81 7.51 -21.68
N ASN A 14 -32.89 7.75 -23.00
CA ASN A 14 -33.36 8.96 -23.61
C ASN A 14 -34.83 8.83 -24.04
N ALA A 15 -35.51 9.97 -24.22
CA ALA A 15 -36.91 9.99 -24.61
C ALA A 15 -37.16 9.43 -26.03
N ASP A 16 -36.16 9.37 -26.89
CA ASP A 16 -36.23 8.82 -28.23
C ASP A 16 -36.01 7.26 -28.25
N GLY A 17 -35.82 6.65 -27.09
CA GLY A 17 -35.57 5.21 -26.94
C GLY A 17 -34.10 4.79 -27.07
N SER A 18 -33.20 5.73 -27.37
CA SER A 18 -31.77 5.44 -27.29
C SER A 18 -31.31 5.33 -25.83
N TYR A 19 -30.21 4.60 -25.61
CA TYR A 19 -29.64 4.44 -24.27
C TYR A 19 -28.13 4.41 -24.30
N GLU A 20 -27.54 4.79 -23.16
CA GLU A 20 -26.14 4.63 -22.86
C GLU A 20 -25.99 3.76 -21.63
N TYR A 21 -24.99 2.87 -21.62
CA TYR A 21 -24.64 2.08 -20.46
C TYR A 21 -23.16 2.30 -20.11
N ALA A 22 -22.90 2.66 -18.86
CA ALA A 22 -21.56 2.83 -18.33
C ALA A 22 -21.25 1.68 -17.34
N ALA A 23 -20.35 0.77 -17.72
CA ALA A 23 -19.87 -0.31 -16.85
C ALA A 23 -18.85 0.27 -15.85
N ASN A 24 -19.34 0.93 -14.79
CA ASN A 24 -18.51 1.65 -13.82
C ASN A 24 -18.35 0.90 -12.49
N ASN A 25 -18.88 -0.32 -12.36
CA ASN A 25 -18.84 -1.15 -11.16
C ASN A 25 -18.61 -2.64 -11.51
N ALA A 26 -17.77 -2.94 -12.50
CA ALA A 26 -17.54 -4.29 -13.01
C ALA A 26 -16.19 -4.89 -12.61
N LYS A 27 -15.45 -4.26 -11.67
CA LYS A 27 -14.11 -4.67 -11.22
C LYS A 27 -14.02 -6.10 -10.66
N GLU A 28 -15.13 -6.66 -10.15
CA GLU A 28 -15.15 -8.02 -9.61
C GLU A 28 -15.28 -9.10 -10.70
N LEU A 29 -15.52 -8.71 -11.95
CA LEU A 29 -15.58 -9.65 -13.07
C LEU A 29 -14.17 -9.85 -13.62
N ASN A 30 -13.64 -11.06 -13.45
CA ASN A 30 -12.35 -11.42 -14.06
C ASN A 30 -12.35 -11.23 -15.56
N PRO A 31 -11.19 -11.04 -16.19
CA PRO A 31 -11.09 -10.87 -17.65
C PRO A 31 -11.76 -12.00 -18.42
N GLY A 32 -12.71 -11.61 -19.29
CA GLY A 32 -13.51 -12.55 -20.08
C GLY A 32 -14.70 -13.19 -19.34
N GLU A 33 -14.83 -12.97 -18.04
CA GLU A 33 -16.04 -13.34 -17.31
C GLU A 33 -17.19 -12.43 -17.77
N THR A 34 -18.39 -12.98 -17.85
CA THR A 34 -19.58 -12.24 -18.29
C THR A 34 -20.69 -12.34 -17.25
N ALA A 35 -21.35 -11.21 -17.02
CA ALA A 35 -22.57 -11.14 -16.26
C ALA A 35 -23.65 -10.40 -17.07
N THR A 36 -24.91 -10.77 -16.82
CA THR A 36 -26.04 -10.09 -17.47
C THR A 36 -26.91 -9.46 -16.39
N GLU A 37 -27.19 -8.19 -16.57
CA GLU A 37 -28.16 -7.48 -15.73
C GLU A 37 -29.34 -6.95 -16.55
N TYR A 38 -30.44 -6.70 -15.87
CA TYR A 38 -31.73 -6.36 -16.50
C TYR A 38 -32.25 -5.04 -15.96
N PHE A 39 -32.63 -4.14 -16.86
CA PHE A 39 -33.24 -2.85 -16.52
C PHE A 39 -34.68 -2.84 -17.02
N THR A 40 -35.62 -2.59 -16.12
CA THR A 40 -37.04 -2.43 -16.47
C THR A 40 -37.31 -0.97 -16.77
N TYR A 41 -37.99 -0.71 -17.85
CA TYR A 41 -38.43 0.63 -18.23
C TYR A 41 -39.87 0.62 -18.70
N THR A 42 -40.54 1.79 -18.63
CA THR A 42 -41.89 1.99 -19.09
C THR A 42 -41.90 2.86 -20.33
N ALA A 43 -42.41 2.31 -21.43
CA ALA A 43 -42.67 3.08 -22.63
C ALA A 43 -44.14 3.58 -22.62
N THR A 44 -44.35 4.83 -23.00
CA THR A 44 -45.68 5.44 -23.04
C THR A 44 -45.87 6.35 -24.26
N ASP A 45 -47.05 6.32 -24.86
CA ASP A 45 -47.50 7.24 -25.91
C ASP A 45 -48.33 8.38 -25.36
N GLY A 46 -48.52 8.48 -24.03
CA GLY A 46 -49.36 9.45 -23.34
C GLY A 46 -50.79 8.96 -23.04
N GLU A 47 -51.25 7.90 -23.68
CA GLU A 47 -52.57 7.28 -23.43
C GLU A 47 -52.41 5.88 -22.81
N SER A 48 -51.40 5.14 -23.22
CA SER A 48 -51.10 3.79 -22.74
C SER A 48 -49.66 3.67 -22.32
N SER A 49 -49.36 2.71 -21.44
CA SER A 49 -48.03 2.38 -20.96
C SER A 49 -47.77 0.90 -21.02
N VAL A 50 -46.54 0.52 -21.36
CA VAL A 50 -46.07 -0.87 -21.35
C VAL A 50 -44.71 -0.96 -20.67
N GLU A 51 -44.53 -1.98 -19.83
CA GLU A 51 -43.24 -2.29 -19.24
C GLU A 51 -42.44 -3.22 -20.18
N ALA A 52 -41.17 -2.96 -20.28
CA ALA A 52 -40.23 -3.80 -20.99
C ALA A 52 -38.88 -3.87 -20.26
N GLN A 53 -38.03 -4.79 -20.67
CA GLN A 53 -36.69 -4.95 -20.09
C GLN A 53 -35.62 -4.85 -21.16
N ILE A 54 -34.49 -4.24 -20.77
CA ILE A 54 -33.24 -4.29 -21.50
C ILE A 54 -32.31 -5.23 -20.74
N ALA A 55 -31.73 -6.20 -21.44
CA ALA A 55 -30.69 -7.07 -20.94
C ALA A 55 -29.32 -6.53 -21.41
N ILE A 56 -28.44 -6.21 -20.48
CA ILE A 56 -27.07 -5.77 -20.75
C ILE A 56 -26.11 -6.85 -20.32
N THR A 57 -25.28 -7.34 -21.23
CA THR A 57 -24.20 -8.26 -20.92
C THR A 57 -22.91 -7.47 -20.75
N VAL A 58 -22.35 -7.56 -19.53
CA VAL A 58 -21.06 -6.93 -19.16
C VAL A 58 -19.99 -7.99 -19.21
N THR A 59 -18.85 -7.65 -19.81
CA THR A 59 -17.68 -8.52 -19.86
C THR A 59 -16.55 -7.88 -19.06
N GLY A 60 -15.99 -8.63 -18.09
CA GLY A 60 -14.84 -8.22 -17.31
C GLY A 60 -13.61 -7.97 -18.16
N LYS A 61 -12.81 -7.01 -17.74
CA LYS A 61 -11.49 -6.69 -18.28
C LYS A 61 -10.48 -6.76 -17.15
N ASN A 62 -9.22 -6.94 -17.50
CA ASN A 62 -8.15 -6.87 -16.51
C ASN A 62 -8.07 -5.45 -15.91
N ASP A 63 -8.17 -5.39 -14.61
CA ASP A 63 -7.95 -4.20 -13.80
C ASP A 63 -6.52 -4.22 -13.23
N PRO A 64 -5.88 -3.08 -13.00
CA PRO A 64 -4.57 -3.05 -12.36
C PRO A 64 -4.68 -3.32 -10.86
N PRO A 65 -3.58 -3.78 -10.22
CA PRO A 65 -3.47 -3.79 -8.77
C PRO A 65 -3.78 -2.41 -8.16
N GLU A 66 -4.26 -2.39 -6.93
CA GLU A 66 -4.59 -1.17 -6.19
C GLU A 66 -3.80 -1.11 -4.88
N VAL A 67 -3.44 0.12 -4.43
CA VAL A 67 -2.87 0.34 -3.09
C VAL A 67 -4.02 0.45 -2.10
N ILE A 68 -4.23 -0.59 -1.31
CA ILE A 68 -5.32 -0.65 -0.33
C ILE A 68 -4.92 -0.17 1.05
N ASN A 69 -3.65 -0.38 1.46
CA ASN A 69 -3.12 0.03 2.75
C ASN A 69 -1.76 0.73 2.57
N PRO A 70 -1.74 2.05 2.30
CA PRO A 70 -0.48 2.77 2.18
C PRO A 70 0.30 2.74 3.50
N VAL A 71 1.59 2.43 3.40
CA VAL A 71 2.47 2.30 4.56
C VAL A 71 3.11 3.64 4.92
N SER A 72 3.21 3.89 6.24
CA SER A 72 4.01 4.98 6.81
C SER A 72 5.03 4.38 7.79
N VAL A 73 6.31 4.60 7.53
CA VAL A 73 7.39 4.05 8.36
C VAL A 73 7.76 5.07 9.44
N PRO A 74 7.74 4.70 10.73
CA PRO A 74 8.26 5.56 11.79
C PRO A 74 9.77 5.72 11.64
N THR A 75 10.33 6.75 12.28
CA THR A 75 11.78 6.93 12.32
C THR A 75 12.45 5.75 13.00
N LEU A 76 13.43 5.15 12.34
CA LEU A 76 14.21 4.03 12.84
C LEU A 76 15.54 4.51 13.43
N VAL A 77 16.14 3.71 14.30
CA VAL A 77 17.54 3.85 14.67
C VAL A 77 18.41 2.88 13.85
N THR A 78 19.67 3.22 13.64
CA THR A 78 20.62 2.36 12.92
C THR A 78 20.65 0.95 13.49
N GLY A 79 20.53 -0.05 12.61
CA GLY A 79 20.52 -1.47 12.98
C GLY A 79 19.16 -1.99 13.45
N GLN A 80 18.14 -1.15 13.58
CA GLN A 80 16.77 -1.61 13.87
C GLN A 80 16.23 -2.42 12.70
N LYS A 81 15.54 -3.52 13.01
CA LYS A 81 14.96 -4.39 11.98
C LYS A 81 13.68 -3.76 11.43
N LEU A 82 13.56 -3.70 10.11
CA LEU A 82 12.37 -3.30 9.39
C LEU A 82 11.71 -4.54 8.76
N VAL A 83 10.38 -4.59 8.87
CA VAL A 83 9.54 -5.56 8.15
C VAL A 83 8.33 -4.83 7.60
N ILE A 84 8.13 -4.89 6.29
CA ILE A 84 6.95 -4.35 5.61
C ILE A 84 6.35 -5.48 4.78
N ARG A 85 5.12 -5.87 5.07
CA ARG A 85 4.40 -6.91 4.32
C ARG A 85 3.71 -6.30 3.10
N HIS A 86 4.43 -6.22 1.99
CA HIS A 86 3.92 -5.57 0.78
C HIS A 86 2.64 -6.24 0.23
N LYS A 87 2.41 -7.50 0.49
CA LYS A 87 1.14 -8.18 0.16
C LYS A 87 -0.08 -7.63 0.92
N GLN A 88 0.13 -6.85 1.99
CA GLN A 88 -0.95 -6.17 2.70
C GLN A 88 -1.15 -4.74 2.21
N ILE A 89 -0.20 -4.21 1.44
CA ILE A 89 -0.27 -2.86 0.86
C ILE A 89 -1.15 -2.86 -0.39
N PHE A 90 -1.03 -3.92 -1.20
CA PHE A 90 -1.67 -4.03 -2.50
C PHE A 90 -2.72 -5.15 -2.49
N ASP A 91 -3.74 -4.96 -3.27
CA ASP A 91 -4.71 -6.00 -3.66
C ASP A 91 -5.00 -5.85 -5.15
N ASP A 92 -5.50 -6.92 -5.75
CA ASP A 92 -5.93 -6.94 -7.13
C ASP A 92 -7.41 -7.33 -7.18
N PRO A 93 -8.25 -6.57 -7.89
CA PRO A 93 -9.64 -6.93 -8.09
C PRO A 93 -9.81 -8.29 -8.80
N ASP A 94 -8.89 -8.60 -9.69
CA ASP A 94 -8.87 -9.83 -10.46
C ASP A 94 -8.26 -10.99 -9.67
N ARG A 95 -8.50 -12.22 -10.14
CA ARG A 95 -8.03 -13.44 -9.48
C ARG A 95 -7.30 -14.37 -10.44
N GLY A 96 -6.58 -15.33 -9.89
CA GLY A 96 -5.90 -16.36 -10.67
C GLY A 96 -4.68 -15.84 -11.41
N ILE A 97 -4.65 -16.00 -12.73
CA ILE A 97 -3.51 -15.57 -13.56
C ILE A 97 -3.46 -14.05 -13.76
N TYR A 98 -4.49 -13.33 -13.38
CA TYR A 98 -4.60 -11.88 -13.48
C TYR A 98 -4.33 -11.17 -12.14
N ASP A 99 -4.24 -11.91 -11.03
CA ASP A 99 -3.83 -11.42 -9.71
C ASP A 99 -2.35 -10.98 -9.72
N ILE A 100 -1.91 -10.30 -8.67
CA ILE A 100 -0.52 -9.84 -8.53
C ILE A 100 0.46 -10.99 -8.69
N ALA A 101 1.29 -10.91 -9.73
CA ALA A 101 2.27 -11.94 -10.10
C ALA A 101 3.66 -11.66 -9.51
N GLU A 102 4.08 -10.38 -9.42
CA GLU A 102 5.41 -10.01 -8.94
C GLU A 102 5.45 -8.64 -8.27
N TYR A 103 6.52 -8.42 -7.50
CA TYR A 103 6.84 -7.12 -6.89
C TYR A 103 8.26 -6.71 -7.26
N LYS A 104 8.43 -5.44 -7.63
CA LYS A 104 9.73 -4.84 -7.99
C LYS A 104 10.01 -3.58 -7.20
N ILE A 105 11.29 -3.23 -7.10
CA ILE A 105 11.73 -1.93 -6.62
C ILE A 105 12.03 -1.06 -7.84
N ILE A 106 11.37 0.08 -7.92
CA ILE A 106 11.40 0.97 -9.08
C ILE A 106 11.94 2.32 -8.68
N ASP A 107 12.75 2.91 -9.54
CA ASP A 107 13.07 4.33 -9.50
C ASP A 107 11.86 5.10 -10.06
N PRO A 108 11.19 5.95 -9.26
CA PRO A 108 9.96 6.62 -9.68
C PRO A 108 10.17 7.68 -10.78
N GLU A 109 11.41 8.13 -11.00
CA GLU A 109 11.71 9.15 -12.03
C GLU A 109 12.00 8.50 -13.39
N THR A 110 12.67 7.35 -13.38
CA THR A 110 13.09 6.66 -14.61
C THR A 110 12.20 5.46 -14.95
N GLU A 111 11.33 5.05 -14.04
CA GLU A 111 10.51 3.82 -14.10
C GLU A 111 11.32 2.51 -14.24
N ALA A 112 12.63 2.60 -14.14
CA ALA A 112 13.52 1.46 -14.23
C ALA A 112 13.56 0.69 -12.91
N GLU A 113 13.74 -0.63 -13.00
CA GLU A 113 14.04 -1.46 -11.85
C GLU A 113 15.37 -1.01 -11.21
N THR A 114 15.38 -0.84 -9.90
CA THR A 114 16.54 -0.39 -9.14
C THR A 114 16.82 -1.29 -7.94
N SER A 115 18.00 -1.12 -7.34
CA SER A 115 18.40 -1.87 -6.16
C SER A 115 17.90 -1.20 -4.88
N LEU A 116 17.60 -2.02 -3.88
CA LEU A 116 17.36 -1.54 -2.53
C LEU A 116 18.64 -0.97 -1.89
N PRO A 117 18.50 -0.06 -0.93
CA PRO A 117 19.61 0.32 -0.05
C PRO A 117 20.23 -0.89 0.64
N ASP A 118 21.56 -0.82 0.88
CA ASP A 118 22.29 -1.87 1.57
C ASP A 118 21.65 -2.22 2.92
N GLY A 119 21.50 -3.51 3.15
CA GLY A 119 20.90 -4.03 4.37
C GLY A 119 19.40 -4.34 4.25
N LEU A 120 18.72 -3.93 3.17
CA LEU A 120 17.35 -4.32 2.87
C LEU A 120 17.27 -5.40 1.78
N SER A 121 16.22 -6.17 1.81
CA SER A 121 15.92 -7.17 0.77
C SER A 121 14.42 -7.31 0.56
N LEU A 122 14.01 -7.43 -0.71
CA LEU A 122 12.66 -7.81 -1.08
C LEU A 122 12.57 -9.33 -1.13
N ARG A 123 11.58 -9.88 -0.46
CA ARG A 123 11.22 -11.30 -0.46
C ARG A 123 9.81 -11.45 -1.02
N GLU A 124 9.36 -12.67 -1.30
CA GLU A 124 8.05 -12.95 -1.91
C GLU A 124 6.86 -12.21 -1.27
N ASN A 125 6.90 -11.99 0.04
CA ASN A 125 5.79 -11.40 0.79
C ASN A 125 6.16 -10.19 1.64
N LYS A 126 7.45 -9.80 1.69
CA LYS A 126 7.91 -8.68 2.54
C LYS A 126 9.21 -8.04 2.08
N LEU A 127 9.28 -6.73 2.30
CA LEU A 127 10.53 -5.97 2.36
C LEU A 127 11.06 -6.06 3.80
N THR A 128 12.31 -6.49 3.99
CA THR A 128 12.88 -6.65 5.34
C THR A 128 14.39 -6.42 5.36
N GLY A 129 14.90 -6.05 6.52
CA GLY A 129 16.33 -5.87 6.72
C GLY A 129 16.68 -4.90 7.83
N ARG A 130 17.91 -4.39 7.83
CA ARG A 130 18.44 -3.43 8.79
C ARG A 130 19.30 -2.41 8.07
N LEU A 131 18.93 -1.13 8.18
CA LEU A 131 19.74 -0.02 7.69
C LEU A 131 20.76 0.38 8.77
N THR A 132 22.03 0.38 8.43
CA THR A 132 23.13 0.71 9.35
C THR A 132 23.68 2.10 9.16
N THR A 133 23.35 2.76 8.06
CA THR A 133 23.76 4.13 7.76
C THR A 133 22.62 5.09 8.05
N PRO A 134 22.80 6.16 8.84
CA PRO A 134 21.80 7.19 9.01
C PRO A 134 21.49 7.90 7.68
N GLY A 135 20.24 8.28 7.49
CA GLY A 135 19.81 8.95 6.28
C GLY A 135 18.31 8.83 6.03
N THR A 136 17.88 9.37 4.90
CA THR A 136 16.51 9.26 4.41
C THR A 136 16.53 8.46 3.11
N TYR A 137 15.73 7.42 3.06
CA TYR A 137 15.64 6.48 1.95
C TYR A 137 14.23 6.49 1.38
N THR A 138 14.08 6.84 0.12
CA THR A 138 12.79 6.74 -0.59
C THR A 138 12.77 5.41 -1.33
N ILE A 139 11.70 4.65 -1.15
CA ILE A 139 11.52 3.34 -1.77
C ILE A 139 10.17 3.32 -2.47
N THR A 140 10.17 2.89 -3.73
CA THR A 140 8.95 2.63 -4.49
C THR A 140 8.84 1.14 -4.76
N ILE A 141 7.77 0.53 -4.26
CA ILE A 141 7.41 -0.86 -4.57
C ILE A 141 6.35 -0.82 -5.66
N ARG A 142 6.58 -1.55 -6.74
CA ARG A 142 5.62 -1.79 -7.82
C ARG A 142 5.06 -3.20 -7.67
N ALA A 143 3.74 -3.32 -7.59
CA ALA A 143 3.00 -4.57 -7.73
C ALA A 143 2.58 -4.70 -9.19
N ILE A 144 2.81 -5.86 -9.80
CA ILE A 144 2.53 -6.12 -11.22
C ILE A 144 1.65 -7.36 -11.30
N ASP A 145 0.54 -7.27 -12.02
CA ASP A 145 -0.37 -8.39 -12.27
C ASP A 145 0.17 -9.35 -13.37
N GLY A 146 -0.54 -10.43 -13.59
CA GLY A 146 -0.16 -11.42 -14.61
C GLY A 146 -0.34 -10.96 -16.05
N ALA A 147 -1.01 -9.84 -16.30
CA ALA A 147 -1.17 -9.21 -17.62
C ALA A 147 -0.20 -8.03 -17.83
N GLY A 148 0.54 -7.62 -16.80
CA GLY A 148 1.54 -6.56 -16.84
C GLY A 148 1.02 -5.17 -16.48
N LEU A 149 -0.21 -5.03 -15.99
CA LEU A 149 -0.67 -3.79 -15.37
C LEU A 149 -0.06 -3.67 -13.97
N TYR A 150 0.03 -2.47 -13.44
CA TYR A 150 0.73 -2.27 -12.17
C TYR A 150 0.16 -1.12 -11.33
N ALA A 151 0.52 -1.15 -10.05
CA ALA A 151 0.39 -0.04 -9.12
C ALA A 151 1.69 0.18 -8.35
N ASP A 152 1.98 1.44 -8.04
CA ASP A 152 3.17 1.85 -7.31
C ASP A 152 2.80 2.41 -5.94
N HIS A 153 3.59 2.07 -4.93
CA HIS A 153 3.55 2.70 -3.63
C HIS A 153 4.92 3.19 -3.21
N THR A 154 5.03 4.51 -2.98
CA THR A 154 6.27 5.17 -2.55
C THR A 154 6.16 5.55 -1.08
N PHE A 155 7.18 5.25 -0.31
CA PHE A 155 7.32 5.65 1.09
C PHE A 155 8.75 5.98 1.44
N THR A 156 8.92 6.69 2.56
CA THR A 156 10.22 7.16 3.02
C THR A 156 10.57 6.50 4.35
N ILE A 157 11.81 6.05 4.48
CA ILE A 157 12.39 5.52 5.71
C ILE A 157 13.43 6.53 6.21
N THR A 158 13.22 7.09 7.39
CA THR A 158 14.19 7.94 8.07
C THR A 158 14.94 7.11 9.11
N VAL A 159 16.27 7.10 9.03
CA VAL A 159 17.15 6.38 9.96
C VAL A 159 18.04 7.38 10.68
N ILE A 160 18.00 7.38 11.99
CA ILE A 160 18.84 8.20 12.85
C ILE A 160 19.93 7.35 13.52
N PRO A 161 21.07 7.93 13.93
CA PRO A 161 22.08 7.20 14.68
C PRO A 161 21.51 6.61 15.97
N ASN A 162 21.94 5.41 16.32
CA ASN A 162 21.72 4.88 17.66
C ASN A 162 22.74 5.55 18.61
N VAL A 163 22.34 6.63 19.27
CA VAL A 163 23.21 7.40 20.17
C VAL A 163 23.01 6.90 21.58
N ILE A 164 24.06 6.39 22.18
CA ILE A 164 24.10 6.13 23.62
C ILE A 164 24.49 7.48 24.26
N LEU A 165 23.54 8.14 24.92
CA LEU A 165 23.89 9.29 25.76
C LEU A 165 24.66 8.76 26.97
N ILE A 166 25.94 9.00 27.01
CA ILE A 166 26.74 8.84 28.22
C ILE A 166 26.47 10.13 29.00
N GLU A 167 25.66 10.06 30.05
CA GLU A 167 25.59 11.15 31.02
C GLU A 167 26.98 11.33 31.59
N GLU A 168 27.58 12.50 31.37
CA GLU A 168 28.81 12.86 32.07
C GLU A 168 28.52 12.75 33.58
N PRO A 169 29.43 12.17 34.36
CA PRO A 169 29.26 12.12 35.79
C PRO A 169 29.11 13.58 36.26
N ASP A 170 28.06 13.78 37.08
CA ASP A 170 27.76 15.05 37.74
C ASP A 170 29.06 15.58 38.37
N ASN A 171 29.70 16.50 37.67
CA ASN A 171 30.96 17.07 38.11
C ASN A 171 30.63 18.16 39.13
N ASP A 172 30.06 17.76 40.26
CA ASP A 172 30.05 18.60 41.45
C ASP A 172 31.50 18.82 41.93
N LEU A 173 32.16 19.79 41.25
CA LEU A 173 33.44 20.30 41.63
C LEU A 173 33.24 21.08 42.94
N SER A 174 33.00 20.41 44.02
CA SER A 174 33.33 20.92 45.34
C SER A 174 34.85 21.09 45.44
N PRO A 175 35.35 22.30 45.77
CA PRO A 175 36.75 22.66 45.44
C PRO A 175 37.79 22.10 46.39
N PHE A 176 37.59 21.07 47.12
CA PHE A 176 38.59 20.50 48.04
C PHE A 176 38.34 18.99 48.33
N TYR A 177 38.87 18.11 47.47
CA TYR A 177 39.52 16.84 47.88
C TYR A 177 39.93 16.06 46.68
N LEU A 178 41.24 15.87 46.47
CA LEU A 178 41.78 14.90 45.54
C LEU A 178 41.79 13.52 46.21
N ASP A 179 40.67 12.81 46.11
CA ASP A 179 40.68 11.37 46.38
C ASP A 179 41.13 10.58 45.16
N PRO A 180 41.83 9.47 45.30
CA PRO A 180 42.36 8.69 44.18
C PRO A 180 41.23 8.20 43.30
N ILE A 181 41.45 8.33 42.00
CA ILE A 181 40.55 7.96 40.89
C ILE A 181 39.96 6.57 41.14
N GLU A 182 38.71 6.53 41.64
CA GLU A 182 37.94 5.28 41.55
C GLU A 182 37.56 5.02 40.10
N PRO A 183 37.56 3.76 39.65
CA PRO A 183 37.17 3.41 38.30
C PRO A 183 35.70 3.85 38.06
N ILE A 184 35.49 4.53 36.94
CA ILE A 184 34.19 5.04 36.49
C ILE A 184 33.15 3.89 36.55
N LYS A 185 32.22 3.94 37.51
CA LYS A 185 31.07 3.05 37.53
C LYS A 185 30.08 3.55 36.50
N VAL A 186 30.14 2.93 35.32
CA VAL A 186 29.10 3.10 34.29
C VAL A 186 27.81 2.56 34.87
N LYS A 187 26.89 3.43 35.28
CA LYS A 187 25.53 3.03 35.60
C LYS A 187 24.87 2.64 34.27
N PRO A 188 24.42 1.40 34.10
CA PRO A 188 23.72 1.05 32.88
C PRO A 188 22.51 1.99 32.78
N ALA A 189 22.40 2.72 31.66
CA ALA A 189 21.18 3.43 31.29
C ALA A 189 20.03 2.43 31.44
N LYS A 190 18.90 2.84 32.06
CA LYS A 190 17.68 2.04 31.98
C LYS A 190 17.50 1.68 30.52
N PRO A 191 17.33 0.40 30.18
CA PRO A 191 17.06 0.04 28.81
C PRO A 191 15.82 0.84 28.39
N GLN A 192 15.99 1.85 27.56
CA GLN A 192 14.90 2.25 26.69
C GLN A 192 14.56 0.97 25.96
N GLU A 193 13.31 0.57 26.01
CA GLU A 193 12.83 -0.60 25.28
C GLU A 193 13.18 -0.34 23.83
N VAL A 194 14.31 -0.87 23.39
CA VAL A 194 14.73 -0.82 21.99
C VAL A 194 13.78 -1.76 21.30
N ILE A 195 12.77 -1.22 20.64
CA ILE A 195 11.97 -2.01 19.73
C ILE A 195 12.92 -2.48 18.64
N ASN A 196 13.45 -3.68 18.79
CA ASN A 196 14.45 -4.28 17.90
C ASN A 196 13.88 -4.62 16.52
N GLU A 197 12.55 -4.52 16.39
CA GLU A 197 11.82 -4.83 15.15
C GLU A 197 10.64 -3.86 15.02
N VAL A 198 10.47 -3.30 13.83
CA VAL A 198 9.26 -2.58 13.42
C VAL A 198 8.58 -3.44 12.36
N ASP A 199 7.43 -3.99 12.73
CA ASP A 199 6.54 -4.69 11.81
C ASP A 199 5.41 -3.71 11.42
N ILE A 200 5.33 -3.43 10.14
CA ILE A 200 4.37 -2.47 9.59
C ILE A 200 3.31 -3.25 8.85
N ILE A 201 2.07 -2.98 9.22
CA ILE A 201 0.86 -3.69 8.78
C ILE A 201 0.82 -5.10 9.40
N ASP A 202 0.55 -5.14 10.70
CA ASP A 202 0.08 -6.29 11.44
C ASP A 202 -1.25 -5.85 12.09
N ASN A 203 -2.31 -5.78 11.29
CA ASN A 203 -3.67 -5.69 11.84
C ASN A 203 -4.20 -7.12 11.96
N GLU A 204 -4.34 -7.58 13.20
CA GLU A 204 -5.18 -8.74 13.54
C GLU A 204 -6.65 -8.49 13.17
#